data_91cae7434adbe479083059329fbddbff
#
_entry.id   91cae7434adbe479083059329fbddbff
#
_cell.length_a   1.000
_cell.length_b   1.000
_cell.length_c   1.000
_cell.angle_alpha   90.00
_cell.angle_beta   90.00
_cell.angle_gamma   90.00
#
_symmetry.space_group_name_H-M   'P 1'
#
loop_
_entity.id
_entity.type
_entity.pdbx_description
1 polymer ?
#
loop_
_entity_poly.entity_id
_entity_poly.type
_entity_poly.pdbx_seq_one_letter_code
_entity_poly.pdbx_strand_id
1 'polypeptide(L)'
;MKIGIIGATGAVGRQMIDCLDEQAIPVEELRLFASSRSVGRTMKFKQKDVAIEAVSQDRLNGLDAVFGAVSAELAKEYRPLIQKAGALFIDNSSAFRAEEDVPLVIPEINGADAFAHHGVIANPNCSTIVALMAAAPIANISPIEKMIVSTYQAVSGAGIPGLRELHDQIHSIEEGKPVETEVFPAQIAYNCIPFIGSEGTDGYTSEEAKMQNEGRKILHLPELRVTCTCVRVPVFRSHSVSVSLQCKEPVSIEAAEQALRLYLGIRYMKEGYPMPLDTSDQDLVYVGRLREDKVFDGGLALFACGDQIRKGAASNAVQILRVLLSKE
;
A
#
# COMPACT_ATOMS: atom_id res chain seq x y z
N MET A 1 -18.44 -16.04 -4.08
CA MET A 1 -17.04 -16.49 -3.94
C MET A 1 -16.75 -16.88 -2.50
N LYS A 2 -15.81 -17.82 -2.31
CA LYS A 2 -15.29 -18.22 -1.00
C LYS A 2 -13.90 -17.60 -0.82
N ILE A 3 -13.76 -16.76 0.16
CA ILE A 3 -12.56 -15.93 0.35
C ILE A 3 -11.90 -16.25 1.69
N GLY A 4 -10.58 -16.35 1.70
CA GLY A 4 -9.76 -16.42 2.90
C GLY A 4 -8.98 -15.14 3.16
N ILE A 5 -8.78 -14.77 4.43
CA ILE A 5 -7.87 -13.69 4.83
C ILE A 5 -6.89 -14.24 5.85
N ILE A 6 -5.60 -14.31 5.51
CA ILE A 6 -4.52 -14.70 6.41
C ILE A 6 -3.94 -13.43 7.05
N GLY A 7 -3.84 -13.40 8.38
CA GLY A 7 -3.47 -12.20 9.13
C GLY A 7 -4.67 -11.29 9.46
N ALA A 8 -5.88 -11.86 9.51
CA ALA A 8 -7.14 -11.14 9.67
C ALA A 8 -7.20 -10.21 10.90
N THR A 9 -6.46 -10.50 11.96
CA THR A 9 -6.43 -9.69 13.20
C THR A 9 -5.50 -8.47 13.15
N GLY A 10 -4.64 -8.38 12.13
CA GLY A 10 -3.75 -7.24 11.90
C GLY A 10 -4.50 -6.01 11.37
N ALA A 11 -3.83 -4.85 11.32
CA ALA A 11 -4.44 -3.61 10.84
C ALA A 11 -4.97 -3.75 9.41
N VAL A 12 -4.14 -4.27 8.49
CA VAL A 12 -4.51 -4.48 7.08
C VAL A 12 -5.59 -5.56 6.95
N GLY A 13 -5.46 -6.70 7.65
CA GLY A 13 -6.43 -7.80 7.57
C GLY A 13 -7.83 -7.36 8.03
N ARG A 14 -7.94 -6.56 9.09
CA ARG A 14 -9.21 -5.96 9.53
C ARG A 14 -9.81 -5.06 8.45
N GLN A 15 -9.00 -4.19 7.89
CA GLN A 15 -9.44 -3.29 6.83
C GLN A 15 -9.86 -4.03 5.55
N MET A 16 -9.26 -5.20 5.25
CA MET A 16 -9.70 -6.05 4.13
C MET A 16 -11.13 -6.56 4.31
N ILE A 17 -11.51 -6.92 5.56
CA ILE A 17 -12.87 -7.36 5.87
C ILE A 17 -13.87 -6.23 5.56
N ASP A 18 -13.55 -5.01 5.98
CA ASP A 18 -14.39 -3.83 5.72
C ASP A 18 -14.46 -3.52 4.21
N CYS A 19 -13.30 -3.52 3.52
CA CYS A 19 -13.22 -3.27 2.08
C CYS A 19 -13.99 -4.30 1.23
N LEU A 20 -14.03 -5.57 1.63
CA LEU A 20 -14.81 -6.60 0.94
C LEU A 20 -16.31 -6.29 0.95
N ASP A 21 -16.83 -5.73 2.04
CA ASP A 21 -18.24 -5.33 2.16
C ASP A 21 -18.50 -4.01 1.40
N GLU A 22 -17.69 -2.99 1.65
CA GLU A 22 -17.81 -1.66 1.04
C GLU A 22 -17.69 -1.70 -0.49
N GLN A 23 -16.82 -2.55 -1.05
CA GLN A 23 -16.63 -2.70 -2.49
C GLN A 23 -17.60 -3.70 -3.13
N ALA A 24 -18.58 -4.18 -2.36
CA ALA A 24 -19.64 -5.08 -2.81
C ALA A 24 -19.11 -6.36 -3.49
N ILE A 25 -18.01 -6.93 -3.01
CA ILE A 25 -17.51 -8.20 -3.51
C ILE A 25 -18.52 -9.32 -3.17
N PRO A 26 -18.86 -10.20 -4.13
CA PRO A 26 -19.88 -11.23 -3.92
C PRO A 26 -19.33 -12.39 -3.06
N VAL A 27 -19.12 -12.11 -1.76
CA VAL A 27 -18.61 -13.09 -0.78
C VAL A 27 -19.77 -13.98 -0.30
N GLU A 28 -19.67 -15.26 -0.63
CA GLU A 28 -20.56 -16.33 -0.17
C GLU A 28 -20.08 -16.88 1.19
N GLU A 29 -18.78 -17.13 1.32
CA GLU A 29 -18.12 -17.63 2.52
C GLU A 29 -16.85 -16.84 2.77
N LEU A 30 -16.66 -16.39 4.02
CA LEU A 30 -15.42 -15.75 4.48
C LEU A 30 -14.77 -16.62 5.55
N ARG A 31 -13.49 -16.99 5.36
CA ARG A 31 -12.68 -17.66 6.37
C ARG A 31 -11.55 -16.73 6.83
N LEU A 32 -11.40 -16.61 8.14
CA LEU A 32 -10.43 -15.74 8.77
C LEU A 32 -9.34 -16.56 9.45
N PHE A 33 -8.09 -16.25 9.09
CA PHE A 33 -6.94 -16.96 9.62
C PHE A 33 -6.01 -16.01 10.38
N ALA A 34 -5.52 -16.47 11.53
CA ALA A 34 -4.52 -15.75 12.31
C ALA A 34 -3.63 -16.73 13.11
N SER A 35 -2.68 -16.17 13.88
CA SER A 35 -1.83 -16.96 14.77
C SER A 35 -2.64 -17.69 15.85
N SER A 36 -2.08 -18.76 16.43
CA SER A 36 -2.70 -19.57 17.48
C SER A 36 -3.26 -18.77 18.66
N ARG A 37 -2.66 -17.61 18.96
CA ARG A 37 -3.13 -16.70 20.02
C ARG A 37 -4.51 -16.08 19.75
N SER A 38 -4.96 -16.08 18.52
CA SER A 38 -6.23 -15.48 18.08
C SER A 38 -7.29 -16.51 17.70
N VAL A 39 -6.91 -17.78 17.58
CA VAL A 39 -7.84 -18.87 17.22
C VAL A 39 -8.97 -18.97 18.24
N GLY A 40 -10.20 -19.18 17.75
CA GLY A 40 -11.41 -19.25 18.55
C GLY A 40 -12.06 -17.89 18.86
N ARG A 41 -11.38 -16.77 18.59
CA ARG A 41 -12.02 -15.45 18.62
C ARG A 41 -12.86 -15.26 17.35
N THR A 42 -13.76 -14.29 17.36
CA THR A 42 -14.59 -13.95 16.21
C THR A 42 -14.34 -12.53 15.73
N MET A 43 -14.62 -12.27 14.46
CA MET A 43 -14.70 -10.94 13.87
C MET A 43 -16.00 -10.83 13.07
N LYS A 44 -16.53 -9.61 12.97
CA LYS A 44 -17.79 -9.38 12.23
C LYS A 44 -17.55 -9.18 10.75
N PHE A 45 -18.38 -9.81 9.93
CA PHE A 45 -18.54 -9.54 8.51
C PHE A 45 -20.02 -9.58 8.15
N LYS A 46 -20.56 -8.52 7.53
CA LYS A 46 -22.00 -8.41 7.20
C LYS A 46 -22.91 -8.79 8.38
N GLN A 47 -22.57 -8.28 9.57
CA GLN A 47 -23.26 -8.52 10.84
C GLN A 47 -23.22 -9.97 11.36
N LYS A 48 -22.52 -10.90 10.70
CA LYS A 48 -22.29 -12.27 11.16
C LYS A 48 -20.93 -12.37 11.84
N ASP A 49 -20.87 -13.15 12.91
CA ASP A 49 -19.61 -13.48 13.57
C ASP A 49 -18.91 -14.60 12.77
N VAL A 50 -17.69 -14.32 12.35
CA VAL A 50 -16.82 -15.28 11.63
C VAL A 50 -15.70 -15.68 12.57
N ALA A 51 -15.56 -16.98 12.80
CA ALA A 51 -14.51 -17.52 13.68
C ALA A 51 -13.12 -17.38 13.04
N ILE A 52 -12.13 -17.12 13.89
CA ILE A 52 -10.72 -17.11 13.50
C ILE A 52 -10.15 -18.51 13.66
N GLU A 53 -9.53 -19.03 12.62
CA GLU A 53 -8.97 -20.35 12.54
C GLU A 53 -7.44 -20.32 12.35
N ALA A 54 -6.77 -21.44 12.58
CA ALA A 54 -5.40 -21.65 12.16
C ALA A 54 -5.34 -21.99 10.67
N VAL A 55 -4.29 -21.56 9.98
CA VAL A 55 -4.04 -21.95 8.59
C VAL A 55 -3.74 -23.44 8.53
N SER A 56 -4.46 -24.17 7.68
CA SER A 56 -4.17 -25.55 7.33
C SER A 56 -4.64 -25.85 5.91
N GLN A 57 -4.10 -26.90 5.29
CA GLN A 57 -4.49 -27.30 3.94
C GLN A 57 -6.00 -27.52 3.83
N ASP A 58 -6.60 -28.24 4.80
CA ASP A 58 -8.03 -28.57 4.78
C ASP A 58 -8.91 -27.31 4.86
N ARG A 59 -8.45 -26.29 5.60
CA ARG A 59 -9.16 -25.01 5.74
C ARG A 59 -8.97 -24.10 4.53
N LEU A 60 -7.92 -24.28 3.74
CA LEU A 60 -7.71 -23.54 2.49
C LEU A 60 -8.46 -24.17 1.32
N ASN A 61 -8.70 -25.46 1.36
CA ASN A 61 -9.41 -26.18 0.28
C ASN A 61 -10.81 -25.59 0.02
N GLY A 62 -11.10 -25.39 -1.27
CA GLY A 62 -12.39 -24.88 -1.73
C GLY A 62 -12.54 -23.35 -1.62
N LEU A 63 -11.48 -22.61 -1.27
CA LEU A 63 -11.44 -21.14 -1.42
C LEU A 63 -11.13 -20.78 -2.88
N ASP A 64 -11.76 -19.70 -3.35
CA ASP A 64 -11.51 -19.13 -4.68
C ASP A 64 -10.31 -18.16 -4.64
N ALA A 65 -10.21 -17.37 -3.56
CA ALA A 65 -9.14 -16.41 -3.36
C ALA A 65 -8.72 -16.31 -1.89
N VAL A 66 -7.44 -16.01 -1.66
CA VAL A 66 -6.86 -15.80 -0.34
C VAL A 66 -6.09 -14.48 -0.35
N PHE A 67 -6.39 -13.59 0.60
CA PHE A 67 -5.61 -12.39 0.85
C PHE A 67 -4.56 -12.66 1.92
N GLY A 68 -3.30 -12.26 1.65
CA GLY A 68 -2.20 -12.32 2.60
C GLY A 68 -1.94 -10.95 3.24
N ALA A 69 -2.11 -10.85 4.56
CA ALA A 69 -1.77 -9.69 5.37
C ALA A 69 -0.77 -10.09 6.48
N VAL A 70 0.31 -10.74 6.09
CA VAL A 70 1.35 -11.34 6.96
C VAL A 70 2.75 -10.91 6.51
N SER A 71 3.79 -11.35 7.24
CA SER A 71 5.18 -11.10 6.84
C SER A 71 5.55 -11.87 5.56
N ALA A 72 6.65 -11.45 4.91
CA ALA A 72 7.14 -12.11 3.70
C ALA A 72 7.51 -13.58 3.93
N GLU A 73 8.02 -13.92 5.10
CA GLU A 73 8.38 -15.29 5.49
C GLU A 73 7.13 -16.18 5.54
N LEU A 74 6.08 -15.71 6.20
CA LEU A 74 4.81 -16.44 6.30
C LEU A 74 4.09 -16.52 4.95
N ALA A 75 4.16 -15.47 4.13
CA ALA A 75 3.60 -15.49 2.79
C ALA A 75 4.25 -16.58 1.92
N LYS A 76 5.59 -16.71 1.99
CA LYS A 76 6.35 -17.78 1.31
C LYS A 76 5.98 -19.16 1.83
N GLU A 77 5.76 -19.31 3.14
CA GLU A 77 5.32 -20.56 3.76
C GLU A 77 3.92 -20.98 3.29
N TYR A 78 2.99 -20.02 3.16
CA TYR A 78 1.61 -20.32 2.82
C TYR A 78 1.34 -20.43 1.31
N ARG A 79 2.16 -19.82 0.44
CA ARG A 79 2.01 -19.90 -1.02
C ARG A 79 1.78 -21.32 -1.53
N PRO A 80 2.61 -22.35 -1.18
CA PRO A 80 2.40 -23.71 -1.69
C PRO A 80 1.11 -24.35 -1.20
N LEU A 81 0.63 -24.03 0.00
CA LEU A 81 -0.64 -24.55 0.53
C LEU A 81 -1.84 -23.93 -0.23
N ILE A 82 -1.77 -22.62 -0.50
CA ILE A 82 -2.81 -21.89 -1.23
C ILE A 82 -2.86 -22.36 -2.69
N GLN A 83 -1.72 -22.53 -3.34
CA GLN A 83 -1.63 -23.06 -4.71
C GLN A 83 -2.16 -24.49 -4.81
N LYS A 84 -1.86 -25.35 -3.82
CA LYS A 84 -2.39 -26.71 -3.75
C LYS A 84 -3.91 -26.73 -3.56
N ALA A 85 -4.47 -25.73 -2.89
CA ALA A 85 -5.92 -25.56 -2.75
C ALA A 85 -6.59 -25.04 -4.05
N GLY A 86 -5.81 -24.63 -5.05
CA GLY A 86 -6.30 -24.05 -6.30
C GLY A 86 -6.81 -22.61 -6.16
N ALA A 87 -6.53 -21.94 -5.05
CA ALA A 87 -6.99 -20.59 -4.78
C ALA A 87 -6.02 -19.54 -5.33
N LEU A 88 -6.54 -18.40 -5.79
CA LEU A 88 -5.75 -17.23 -6.10
C LEU A 88 -5.16 -16.63 -4.82
N PHE A 89 -3.87 -16.35 -4.79
CA PHE A 89 -3.21 -15.66 -3.69
C PHE A 89 -2.94 -14.19 -4.03
N ILE A 90 -3.58 -13.24 -3.34
CA ILE A 90 -3.30 -11.80 -3.43
C ILE A 90 -2.51 -11.40 -2.19
N ASP A 91 -1.20 -11.18 -2.36
CA ASP A 91 -0.26 -10.98 -1.26
C ASP A 91 0.14 -9.52 -1.06
N ASN A 92 0.02 -9.02 0.17
CA ASN A 92 0.44 -7.65 0.54
C ASN A 92 1.87 -7.56 1.04
N SER A 93 2.53 -8.69 1.26
CA SER A 93 3.93 -8.68 1.70
C SER A 93 4.89 -8.28 0.58
N SER A 94 6.16 -8.19 0.89
CA SER A 94 7.20 -7.98 -0.13
C SER A 94 7.70 -9.26 -0.77
N ALA A 95 7.13 -10.42 -0.43
CA ALA A 95 7.68 -11.74 -0.77
C ALA A 95 7.83 -11.98 -2.27
N PHE A 96 6.87 -11.50 -3.06
CA PHE A 96 6.75 -11.88 -4.47
C PHE A 96 6.81 -10.70 -5.45
N ARG A 97 6.95 -9.46 -4.95
CA ARG A 97 6.89 -8.25 -5.78
C ARG A 97 7.96 -8.19 -6.86
N ALA A 98 9.15 -8.76 -6.59
CA ALA A 98 10.27 -8.78 -7.51
C ALA A 98 10.27 -10.00 -8.46
N GLU A 99 9.39 -10.99 -8.27
CA GLU A 99 9.29 -12.15 -9.16
C GLU A 99 8.73 -11.72 -10.52
N GLU A 100 9.39 -12.10 -11.62
CA GLU A 100 9.01 -11.69 -12.97
C GLU A 100 7.65 -12.22 -13.40
N ASP A 101 7.31 -13.44 -12.99
CA ASP A 101 6.07 -14.16 -13.29
C ASP A 101 4.91 -13.81 -12.34
N VAL A 102 5.13 -12.96 -11.35
CA VAL A 102 4.09 -12.49 -10.43
C VAL A 102 3.71 -11.05 -10.78
N PRO A 103 2.49 -10.78 -11.24
CA PRO A 103 2.01 -9.43 -11.48
C PRO A 103 2.04 -8.57 -10.20
N LEU A 104 2.50 -7.33 -10.33
CA LEU A 104 2.52 -6.32 -9.28
C LEU A 104 1.54 -5.21 -9.67
N VAL A 105 0.39 -5.10 -8.98
CA VAL A 105 -0.77 -4.42 -9.57
C VAL A 105 -1.29 -3.27 -8.71
N ILE A 106 -1.44 -2.11 -9.36
CA ILE A 106 -2.32 -1.02 -8.91
C ILE A 106 -3.45 -0.93 -9.95
N PRO A 107 -4.70 -1.29 -9.60
CA PRO A 107 -5.80 -1.42 -10.56
C PRO A 107 -6.01 -0.23 -11.50
N GLU A 108 -5.84 0.98 -11.02
CA GLU A 108 -6.01 2.20 -11.81
C GLU A 108 -4.85 2.47 -12.77
N ILE A 109 -3.69 1.82 -12.60
CA ILE A 109 -2.49 2.06 -13.41
C ILE A 109 -2.29 0.92 -14.41
N ASN A 110 -2.15 -0.29 -13.89
CA ASN A 110 -1.82 -1.49 -14.68
C ASN A 110 -2.76 -2.66 -14.36
N GLY A 111 -4.04 -2.41 -14.13
CA GLY A 111 -5.02 -3.43 -13.76
C GLY A 111 -5.09 -4.62 -14.72
N ALA A 112 -4.79 -4.40 -16.01
CA ALA A 112 -4.75 -5.47 -17.01
C ALA A 112 -3.69 -6.54 -16.71
N ASP A 113 -2.59 -6.19 -16.03
CA ASP A 113 -1.53 -7.14 -15.68
C ASP A 113 -2.04 -8.22 -14.72
N ALA A 114 -3.09 -7.94 -13.94
CA ALA A 114 -3.68 -8.92 -13.04
C ALA A 114 -4.08 -10.22 -13.76
N PHE A 115 -4.47 -10.15 -15.04
CA PHE A 115 -4.89 -11.33 -15.82
C PHE A 115 -3.74 -12.24 -16.25
N ALA A 116 -2.49 -11.78 -16.12
CA ALA A 116 -1.31 -12.59 -16.43
C ALA A 116 -0.81 -13.42 -15.23
N HIS A 117 -1.61 -13.51 -14.15
CA HIS A 117 -1.20 -14.24 -12.94
C HIS A 117 -1.12 -15.76 -13.15
N HIS A 118 -0.19 -16.40 -12.46
CA HIS A 118 -0.05 -17.85 -12.33
C HIS A 118 -0.42 -18.33 -10.91
N GLY A 119 -1.57 -17.83 -10.41
CA GLY A 119 -2.08 -18.16 -9.08
C GLY A 119 -1.59 -17.26 -7.95
N VAL A 120 -0.72 -16.29 -8.24
CA VAL A 120 -0.26 -15.26 -7.27
C VAL A 120 -0.29 -13.88 -7.92
N ILE A 121 -0.77 -12.88 -7.19
CA ILE A 121 -0.66 -11.45 -7.53
C ILE A 121 -0.08 -10.73 -6.32
N ALA A 122 0.91 -9.88 -6.53
CA ALA A 122 1.50 -9.06 -5.50
C ALA A 122 0.82 -7.69 -5.42
N ASN A 123 0.52 -7.25 -4.21
CA ASN A 123 0.08 -5.89 -3.90
C ASN A 123 1.32 -5.04 -3.61
N PRO A 124 1.48 -3.85 -4.23
CA PRO A 124 2.69 -3.05 -4.08
C PRO A 124 2.88 -2.49 -2.66
N ASN A 125 4.06 -1.90 -2.45
CA ASN A 125 4.36 -1.15 -1.23
C ASN A 125 3.42 0.06 -1.08
N CYS A 126 3.03 0.38 0.15
CA CYS A 126 2.03 1.41 0.42
C CYS A 126 2.48 2.82 -0.01
N SER A 127 3.73 3.19 0.21
CA SER A 127 4.26 4.49 -0.22
C SER A 127 4.43 4.54 -1.73
N THR A 128 4.80 3.41 -2.37
CA THR A 128 4.83 3.27 -3.83
C THR A 128 3.45 3.48 -4.43
N ILE A 129 2.40 2.87 -3.88
CA ILE A 129 1.02 3.08 -4.37
C ILE A 129 0.66 4.57 -4.34
N VAL A 130 0.87 5.25 -3.19
CA VAL A 130 0.52 6.68 -3.07
C VAL A 130 1.29 7.55 -4.06
N ALA A 131 2.61 7.30 -4.21
CA ALA A 131 3.45 8.07 -5.13
C ALA A 131 3.08 7.82 -6.60
N LEU A 132 2.87 6.56 -6.98
CA LEU A 132 2.56 6.21 -8.36
C LEU A 132 1.14 6.61 -8.76
N MET A 133 0.17 6.58 -7.86
CA MET A 133 -1.15 7.15 -8.13
C MET A 133 -1.07 8.63 -8.50
N ALA A 134 -0.18 9.39 -7.86
CA ALA A 134 0.02 10.80 -8.20
C ALA A 134 0.81 11.00 -9.51
N ALA A 135 1.73 10.11 -9.84
CA ALA A 135 2.61 10.20 -11.00
C ALA A 135 1.99 9.64 -12.30
N ALA A 136 1.20 8.58 -12.21
CA ALA A 136 0.66 7.84 -13.36
C ALA A 136 -0.19 8.69 -14.32
N PRO A 137 -1.06 9.63 -13.88
CA PRO A 137 -1.79 10.50 -14.79
C PRO A 137 -0.87 11.32 -15.70
N ILE A 138 0.29 11.73 -15.17
CA ILE A 138 1.29 12.49 -15.92
C ILE A 138 2.09 11.55 -16.84
N ALA A 139 2.44 10.35 -16.35
CA ALA A 139 3.11 9.32 -17.14
C ALA A 139 2.30 8.89 -18.39
N ASN A 140 0.96 8.95 -18.30
CA ASN A 140 0.08 8.67 -19.45
C ASN A 140 0.11 9.74 -20.55
N ILE A 141 0.57 10.96 -20.23
CA ILE A 141 0.78 12.02 -21.23
C ILE A 141 2.15 11.86 -21.88
N SER A 142 3.20 11.69 -21.06
CA SER A 142 4.57 11.48 -21.48
C SER A 142 5.31 10.59 -20.48
N PRO A 143 6.05 9.56 -20.93
CA PRO A 143 6.77 8.67 -20.04
C PRO A 143 7.69 9.41 -19.07
N ILE A 144 7.66 9.03 -17.79
CA ILE A 144 8.53 9.61 -16.78
C ILE A 144 9.92 8.98 -16.88
N GLU A 145 10.96 9.81 -16.95
CA GLU A 145 12.36 9.37 -16.97
C GLU A 145 13.02 9.42 -15.59
N LYS A 146 12.66 10.42 -14.79
CA LYS A 146 13.27 10.66 -13.48
C LYS A 146 12.23 11.06 -12.46
N MET A 147 12.42 10.57 -11.23
CA MET A 147 11.65 10.99 -10.07
C MET A 147 12.55 11.21 -8.85
N ILE A 148 12.26 12.26 -8.10
CA ILE A 148 12.75 12.45 -6.74
C ILE A 148 11.53 12.35 -5.82
N VAL A 149 11.57 11.43 -4.87
CA VAL A 149 10.47 11.16 -3.95
C VAL A 149 10.94 11.30 -2.51
N SER A 150 10.26 12.12 -1.73
CA SER A 150 10.42 12.14 -0.28
C SER A 150 9.10 11.72 0.36
N THR A 151 9.14 10.70 1.22
CA THR A 151 7.95 10.22 1.90
C THR A 151 7.90 10.68 3.34
N TYR A 152 6.69 10.92 3.83
CA TYR A 152 6.38 11.20 5.23
C TYR A 152 5.40 10.12 5.68
N GLN A 153 5.97 9.02 6.23
CA GLN A 153 5.20 7.80 6.49
C GLN A 153 4.68 7.73 7.92
N ALA A 154 3.37 7.60 8.05
CA ALA A 154 2.68 7.43 9.32
C ALA A 154 3.12 6.15 10.05
N VAL A 155 3.05 6.17 11.39
CA VAL A 155 3.46 5.06 12.27
C VAL A 155 2.64 3.79 12.06
N SER A 156 1.41 3.90 11.60
CA SER A 156 0.55 2.74 11.28
C SER A 156 1.09 1.85 10.16
N GLY A 157 2.08 2.31 9.38
CA GLY A 157 2.86 1.46 8.46
C GLY A 157 3.63 0.36 9.17
N ALA A 158 3.95 0.53 10.46
CA ALA A 158 4.49 -0.52 11.34
C ALA A 158 3.38 -1.34 12.06
N GLY A 159 2.13 -1.22 11.62
CA GLY A 159 0.99 -1.93 12.18
C GLY A 159 0.50 -1.38 13.53
N ILE A 160 -0.30 -2.19 14.23
CA ILE A 160 -0.85 -1.83 15.55
C ILE A 160 0.24 -1.49 16.58
N PRO A 161 1.38 -2.21 16.63
CA PRO A 161 2.47 -1.84 17.55
C PRO A 161 2.99 -0.43 17.35
N GLY A 162 3.19 0.02 16.10
CA GLY A 162 3.66 1.39 15.82
C GLY A 162 2.67 2.48 16.24
N LEU A 163 1.37 2.22 16.06
CA LEU A 163 0.31 3.12 16.56
C LEU A 163 0.36 3.25 18.09
N ARG A 164 0.51 2.12 18.77
CA ARG A 164 0.60 2.07 20.23
C ARG A 164 1.83 2.81 20.73
N GLU A 165 3.00 2.53 20.16
CA GLU A 165 4.24 3.16 20.59
C GLU A 165 4.19 4.69 20.48
N LEU A 166 3.69 5.25 19.37
CA LEU A 166 3.52 6.70 19.26
C LEU A 166 2.57 7.25 20.35
N HIS A 167 1.43 6.58 20.58
CA HIS A 167 0.47 6.99 21.59
C HIS A 167 1.10 6.97 22.99
N ASP A 168 1.77 5.88 23.35
CA ASP A 168 2.34 5.67 24.69
C ASP A 168 3.53 6.60 24.93
N GLN A 169 4.34 6.89 23.90
CA GLN A 169 5.42 7.88 23.98
C GLN A 169 4.88 9.29 24.23
N ILE A 170 3.83 9.72 23.51
CA ILE A 170 3.20 11.04 23.74
C ILE A 170 2.71 11.13 25.20
N HIS A 171 2.02 10.11 25.67
CA HIS A 171 1.50 10.08 27.04
C HIS A 171 2.61 10.09 28.12
N SER A 172 3.67 9.31 27.90
CA SER A 172 4.83 9.31 28.79
C SER A 172 5.50 10.68 28.88
N ILE A 173 5.65 11.39 27.76
CA ILE A 173 6.22 12.74 27.71
C ILE A 173 5.34 13.73 28.48
N GLU A 174 4.01 13.69 28.29
CA GLU A 174 3.06 14.55 29.00
C GLU A 174 3.09 14.33 30.52
N GLU A 175 3.32 13.08 30.95
CA GLU A 175 3.43 12.73 32.37
C GLU A 175 4.84 12.91 32.95
N GLY A 176 5.83 13.31 32.15
CA GLY A 176 7.24 13.44 32.57
C GLY A 176 7.90 12.09 32.89
N LYS A 177 7.43 11.01 32.27
CA LYS A 177 7.95 9.63 32.41
C LYS A 177 9.02 9.34 31.34
N PRO A 178 9.89 8.35 31.55
CA PRO A 178 10.81 7.85 30.53
C PRO A 178 10.06 7.39 29.28
N VAL A 179 10.64 7.65 28.12
CA VAL A 179 10.12 7.20 26.81
C VAL A 179 10.74 5.85 26.45
N GLU A 180 9.92 4.88 26.13
CA GLU A 180 10.36 3.56 25.67
C GLU A 180 10.30 3.48 24.14
N THR A 181 11.22 2.75 23.52
CA THR A 181 11.28 2.47 22.08
C THR A 181 11.35 0.96 21.88
N GLU A 182 10.35 0.38 21.20
CA GLU A 182 10.24 -1.06 20.94
C GLU A 182 10.16 -1.35 19.43
N VAL A 183 9.42 -0.55 18.69
CA VAL A 183 9.11 -0.73 17.26
C VAL A 183 10.03 0.12 16.39
N PHE A 184 10.29 1.35 16.82
CA PHE A 184 11.12 2.28 16.09
C PHE A 184 12.55 2.33 16.67
N PRO A 185 13.56 2.64 15.85
CA PRO A 185 14.96 2.67 16.30
C PRO A 185 15.27 3.85 17.25
N ALA A 186 14.34 4.79 17.36
CA ALA A 186 14.44 5.96 18.22
C ALA A 186 13.03 6.45 18.62
N GLN A 187 12.94 7.35 19.59
CA GLN A 187 11.71 8.04 19.92
C GLN A 187 11.08 8.63 18.65
N ILE A 188 9.82 8.27 18.39
CA ILE A 188 9.06 8.81 17.23
C ILE A 188 8.18 10.00 17.63
N ALA A 189 7.71 10.07 18.87
CA ALA A 189 6.94 11.21 19.32
C ALA A 189 7.77 12.50 19.21
N TYR A 190 7.21 13.50 18.49
CA TYR A 190 7.86 14.78 18.20
C TYR A 190 9.18 14.69 17.42
N ASN A 191 9.36 13.62 16.62
CA ASN A 191 10.60 13.37 15.90
C ASN A 191 10.35 12.90 14.45
N CYS A 192 11.38 12.95 13.60
CA CYS A 192 11.41 12.39 12.26
C CYS A 192 12.57 11.40 12.16
N ILE A 193 12.30 10.17 11.68
CA ILE A 193 13.31 9.12 11.55
C ILE A 193 13.51 8.86 10.05
N PRO A 194 14.63 9.32 9.43
CA PRO A 194 14.89 9.17 8.00
C PRO A 194 15.48 7.79 7.66
N PHE A 195 14.91 6.75 8.24
CA PHE A 195 15.34 5.37 8.04
C PHE A 195 14.16 4.42 8.24
N ILE A 196 13.72 3.77 7.16
CA ILE A 196 12.65 2.77 7.19
C ILE A 196 13.12 1.51 6.47
N GLY A 197 12.95 0.35 7.11
CA GLY A 197 13.39 -0.94 6.59
C GLY A 197 14.82 -1.30 7.01
N SER A 198 15.54 -2.03 6.18
CA SER A 198 16.93 -2.42 6.39
C SER A 198 17.87 -1.64 5.47
N GLU A 199 19.11 -1.47 5.89
CA GLU A 199 20.15 -0.83 5.09
C GLU A 199 20.53 -1.70 3.88
N GLY A 200 20.62 -1.08 2.71
CA GLY A 200 21.12 -1.68 1.48
C GLY A 200 22.63 -1.41 1.29
N THR A 201 23.20 -2.00 0.25
CA THR A 201 24.64 -1.89 -0.04
C THR A 201 25.05 -0.58 -0.72
N ASP A 202 24.06 0.16 -1.25
CA ASP A 202 24.23 1.39 -2.03
C ASP A 202 23.86 2.67 -1.26
N GLY A 203 23.62 2.53 0.05
CA GLY A 203 23.22 3.63 0.93
C GLY A 203 21.71 3.92 0.94
N TYR A 204 20.92 3.21 0.14
CA TYR A 204 19.46 3.24 0.22
C TYR A 204 18.94 2.20 1.20
N THR A 205 17.81 2.48 1.81
CA THR A 205 17.09 1.47 2.60
C THR A 205 16.27 0.54 1.70
N SER A 206 15.90 -0.63 2.22
CA SER A 206 15.02 -1.56 1.52
C SER A 206 13.65 -0.93 1.17
N GLU A 207 13.17 0.04 1.94
CA GLU A 207 11.93 0.77 1.66
C GLU A 207 12.11 1.72 0.47
N GLU A 208 13.24 2.41 0.39
CA GLU A 208 13.58 3.35 -0.68
C GLU A 208 13.80 2.64 -2.02
N ALA A 209 14.48 1.49 -2.00
CA ALA A 209 14.72 0.67 -3.19
C ALA A 209 13.41 0.17 -3.84
N LYS A 210 12.37 -0.07 -3.05
CA LYS A 210 11.04 -0.48 -3.57
C LYS A 210 10.47 0.59 -4.50
N MET A 211 10.61 1.88 -4.19
CA MET A 211 10.05 2.96 -5.00
C MET A 211 10.53 2.88 -6.47
N GLN A 212 11.82 2.64 -6.69
CA GLN A 212 12.37 2.49 -8.03
C GLN A 212 11.95 1.15 -8.67
N ASN A 213 12.14 0.03 -7.96
CA ASN A 213 11.95 -1.29 -8.53
C ASN A 213 10.48 -1.57 -8.85
N GLU A 214 9.59 -1.26 -7.91
CA GLU A 214 8.16 -1.41 -8.11
C GLU A 214 7.62 -0.38 -9.12
N GLY A 215 8.15 0.87 -9.09
CA GLY A 215 7.78 1.91 -10.04
C GLY A 215 8.07 1.53 -11.49
N ARG A 216 9.24 0.94 -11.76
CA ARG A 216 9.60 0.43 -13.09
C ARG A 216 8.64 -0.63 -13.59
N LYS A 217 8.29 -1.58 -12.71
CA LYS A 217 7.41 -2.70 -13.03
C LYS A 217 5.98 -2.25 -13.28
N ILE A 218 5.41 -1.42 -12.39
CA ILE A 218 4.01 -0.98 -12.46
C ILE A 218 3.75 -0.01 -13.61
N LEU A 219 4.69 0.94 -13.85
CA LEU A 219 4.56 1.92 -14.94
C LEU A 219 5.03 1.39 -16.29
N HIS A 220 5.58 0.16 -16.35
CA HIS A 220 6.22 -0.39 -17.56
C HIS A 220 7.34 0.51 -18.11
N LEU A 221 8.10 1.16 -17.22
CA LEU A 221 9.20 2.06 -17.54
C LEU A 221 10.54 1.48 -17.00
N PRO A 222 11.16 0.51 -17.67
CA PRO A 222 12.36 -0.18 -17.16
C PRO A 222 13.54 0.77 -16.93
N GLU A 223 13.62 1.89 -17.66
CA GLU A 223 14.67 2.88 -17.56
C GLU A 223 14.37 4.00 -16.54
N LEU A 224 13.23 3.96 -15.86
CA LEU A 224 12.86 4.94 -14.83
C LEU A 224 13.94 5.00 -13.75
N ARG A 225 14.42 6.21 -13.46
CA ARG A 225 15.39 6.50 -12.39
C ARG A 225 14.69 7.19 -11.23
N VAL A 226 14.79 6.61 -10.05
CA VAL A 226 14.18 7.16 -8.84
C VAL A 226 15.22 7.32 -7.75
N THR A 227 15.27 8.50 -7.15
CA THR A 227 15.88 8.72 -5.83
C THR A 227 14.74 8.86 -4.83
N CYS A 228 14.82 8.11 -3.72
CA CYS A 228 13.79 8.15 -2.68
C CYS A 228 14.43 8.32 -1.31
N THR A 229 13.81 9.16 -0.47
CA THR A 229 14.11 9.23 0.97
C THR A 229 12.84 8.92 1.74
N CYS A 230 12.87 7.85 2.54
CA CYS A 230 11.73 7.41 3.33
C CYS A 230 11.87 7.86 4.78
N VAL A 231 10.94 8.70 5.24
CA VAL A 231 10.95 9.28 6.60
C VAL A 231 9.75 8.81 7.39
N ARG A 232 9.97 8.22 8.58
CA ARG A 232 8.91 7.98 9.56
C ARG A 232 8.61 9.27 10.30
N VAL A 233 7.34 9.65 10.36
CA VAL A 233 6.87 10.87 11.03
C VAL A 233 5.83 10.55 12.12
N PRO A 234 5.65 11.41 13.14
CA PRO A 234 4.73 11.17 14.25
C PRO A 234 3.26 11.47 13.86
N VAL A 235 2.82 10.82 12.80
CA VAL A 235 1.46 10.86 12.27
C VAL A 235 0.85 9.46 12.42
N PHE A 236 -0.36 9.37 12.93
CA PHE A 236 -0.98 8.07 13.21
C PHE A 236 -1.31 7.30 11.93
N ARG A 237 -1.93 7.94 10.94
CA ARG A 237 -2.45 7.29 9.74
C ARG A 237 -2.34 8.20 8.51
N SER A 238 -2.29 7.63 7.32
CA SER A 238 -2.04 8.22 6.02
C SER A 238 -0.59 8.62 5.77
N HIS A 239 -0.07 8.17 4.63
CA HIS A 239 1.25 8.57 4.13
C HIS A 239 1.14 9.81 3.28
N SER A 240 2.14 10.66 3.39
CA SER A 240 2.32 11.80 2.48
C SER A 240 3.57 11.59 1.66
N VAL A 241 3.56 12.09 0.42
CA VAL A 241 4.71 12.04 -0.48
C VAL A 241 4.87 13.37 -1.22
N SER A 242 6.10 13.84 -1.28
CA SER A 242 6.51 14.93 -2.18
C SER A 242 7.19 14.30 -3.39
N VAL A 243 6.74 14.64 -4.59
CA VAL A 243 7.23 14.09 -5.84
C VAL A 243 7.68 15.23 -6.74
N SER A 244 8.92 15.16 -7.22
CA SER A 244 9.42 15.91 -8.36
C SER A 244 9.71 14.94 -9.48
N LEU A 245 9.24 15.21 -10.68
CA LEU A 245 9.39 14.31 -11.82
C LEU A 245 9.73 15.05 -13.11
N GLN A 246 10.45 14.36 -13.98
CA GLN A 246 10.77 14.79 -15.34
C GLN A 246 10.27 13.73 -16.32
N CYS A 247 9.47 14.17 -17.27
CA CYS A 247 9.02 13.34 -18.39
C CYS A 247 9.97 13.44 -19.57
N LYS A 248 9.85 12.50 -20.50
CA LYS A 248 10.58 12.50 -21.76
C LYS A 248 10.29 13.76 -22.59
N GLU A 249 9.02 14.11 -22.71
CA GLU A 249 8.58 15.37 -23.29
C GLU A 249 7.95 16.23 -22.19
N PRO A 250 8.21 17.54 -22.18
CA PRO A 250 7.63 18.43 -21.17
C PRO A 250 6.10 18.38 -21.13
N VAL A 251 5.54 18.30 -19.96
CA VAL A 251 4.08 18.30 -19.72
C VAL A 251 3.69 19.61 -19.09
N SER A 252 2.74 20.35 -19.70
CA SER A 252 2.28 21.62 -19.13
C SER A 252 1.49 21.41 -17.83
N ILE A 253 1.44 22.44 -16.98
CA ILE A 253 0.64 22.45 -15.75
C ILE A 253 -0.83 22.16 -16.05
N GLU A 254 -1.37 22.78 -17.11
CA GLU A 254 -2.78 22.63 -17.50
C GLU A 254 -3.09 21.19 -17.92
N ALA A 255 -2.21 20.57 -18.72
CA ALA A 255 -2.37 19.17 -19.13
C ALA A 255 -2.27 18.21 -17.95
N ALA A 256 -1.32 18.43 -17.04
CA ALA A 256 -1.16 17.64 -15.83
C ALA A 256 -2.36 17.81 -14.87
N GLU A 257 -2.87 19.06 -14.69
CA GLU A 257 -4.06 19.33 -13.90
C GLU A 257 -5.28 18.60 -14.46
N GLN A 258 -5.49 18.65 -15.76
CA GLN A 258 -6.60 17.96 -16.41
C GLN A 258 -6.51 16.45 -16.23
N ALA A 259 -5.32 15.86 -16.42
CA ALA A 259 -5.11 14.44 -16.24
C ALA A 259 -5.39 14.01 -14.78
N LEU A 260 -4.89 14.75 -13.80
CA LEU A 260 -5.11 14.48 -12.38
C LEU A 260 -6.60 14.57 -11.99
N ARG A 261 -7.34 15.53 -12.55
CA ARG A 261 -8.78 15.69 -12.27
C ARG A 261 -9.64 14.54 -12.80
N LEU A 262 -9.25 13.95 -13.90
CA LEU A 262 -10.01 12.90 -14.58
C LEU A 262 -9.57 11.49 -14.17
N TYR A 263 -8.49 11.36 -13.42
CA TYR A 263 -7.93 10.06 -13.10
C TYR A 263 -8.70 9.35 -11.98
N LEU A 264 -9.05 8.09 -12.24
CA LEU A 264 -9.75 7.26 -11.27
C LEU A 264 -8.90 7.07 -9.99
N GLY A 265 -9.53 7.12 -8.82
CA GLY A 265 -8.84 6.92 -7.54
C GLY A 265 -8.11 8.16 -7.02
N ILE A 266 -8.14 9.28 -7.75
CA ILE A 266 -7.53 10.56 -7.34
C ILE A 266 -8.61 11.58 -6.98
N ARG A 267 -8.34 12.36 -5.94
CA ARG A 267 -8.97 13.66 -5.68
C ARG A 267 -7.93 14.76 -5.87
N TYR A 268 -8.02 15.48 -6.99
CA TYR A 268 -7.15 16.62 -7.23
C TYR A 268 -7.63 17.87 -6.47
N MET A 269 -6.72 18.52 -5.75
CA MET A 269 -6.95 19.73 -4.98
C MET A 269 -6.22 20.91 -5.63
N LYS A 270 -6.96 21.74 -6.38
CA LYS A 270 -6.42 22.99 -6.96
C LYS A 270 -6.19 24.02 -5.87
N GLU A 271 -7.13 24.10 -4.94
CA GLU A 271 -7.09 24.98 -3.77
C GLU A 271 -6.85 24.13 -2.52
N GLY A 272 -6.14 24.67 -1.54
CA GLY A 272 -5.71 23.93 -0.37
C GLY A 272 -4.55 22.96 -0.65
N TYR A 273 -4.43 21.94 0.17
CA TYR A 273 -3.35 20.94 0.08
C TYR A 273 -3.77 19.62 0.76
N PRO A 274 -3.30 18.48 0.25
CA PRO A 274 -3.58 17.18 0.85
C PRO A 274 -2.96 17.06 2.24
N MET A 275 -3.72 16.51 3.19
CA MET A 275 -3.25 16.26 4.55
C MET A 275 -3.62 14.86 5.04
N PRO A 276 -2.81 14.25 5.94
CA PRO A 276 -3.09 12.93 6.49
C PRO A 276 -4.44 12.80 7.16
N LEU A 277 -4.90 13.82 7.87
CA LEU A 277 -6.21 13.79 8.55
C LEU A 277 -7.39 13.70 7.56
N ASP A 278 -7.25 14.33 6.39
CA ASP A 278 -8.32 14.34 5.38
C ASP A 278 -8.40 13.02 4.60
N THR A 279 -7.29 12.29 4.52
CA THR A 279 -7.19 11.06 3.74
C THR A 279 -7.28 9.79 4.58
N SER A 280 -7.23 9.92 5.90
CA SER A 280 -7.39 8.77 6.79
C SER A 280 -8.77 8.16 6.63
N ASP A 281 -8.81 6.84 6.49
CA ASP A 281 -10.03 6.07 6.24
C ASP A 281 -10.69 6.32 4.86
N GLN A 282 -9.92 6.86 3.89
CA GLN A 282 -10.38 7.11 2.53
C GLN A 282 -9.64 6.22 1.52
N ASP A 283 -10.34 5.84 0.44
CA ASP A 283 -9.74 5.06 -0.66
C ASP A 283 -9.08 5.94 -1.72
N LEU A 284 -9.40 7.23 -1.76
CA LEU A 284 -8.83 8.15 -2.74
C LEU A 284 -7.44 8.64 -2.29
N VAL A 285 -6.54 8.76 -3.25
CA VAL A 285 -5.30 9.52 -3.08
C VAL A 285 -5.57 10.99 -3.40
N TYR A 286 -5.31 11.86 -2.43
CA TYR A 286 -5.46 13.30 -2.63
C TYR A 286 -4.16 13.86 -3.18
N VAL A 287 -4.24 14.59 -4.30
CA VAL A 287 -3.08 15.17 -4.99
C VAL A 287 -3.29 16.67 -5.12
N GLY A 288 -2.28 17.45 -4.77
CA GLY A 288 -2.32 18.90 -4.86
C GLY A 288 -0.93 19.51 -4.97
N ARG A 289 -0.86 20.83 -4.83
CA ARG A 289 0.42 21.56 -4.93
C ARG A 289 1.16 21.33 -6.26
N LEU A 290 0.44 21.05 -7.33
CA LEU A 290 1.01 20.93 -8.68
C LEU A 290 1.63 22.26 -9.11
N ARG A 291 2.90 22.21 -9.53
CA ARG A 291 3.70 23.36 -9.93
C ARG A 291 4.86 22.94 -10.83
N GLU A 292 5.46 23.87 -11.52
CA GLU A 292 6.74 23.65 -12.19
C GLU A 292 7.83 23.26 -11.18
N ASP A 293 8.61 22.26 -11.51
CA ASP A 293 9.85 21.95 -10.79
C ASP A 293 10.96 22.94 -11.18
N LYS A 294 11.76 23.37 -10.19
CA LYS A 294 12.84 24.34 -10.44
C LYS A 294 14.20 23.69 -10.71
N VAL A 295 14.29 22.38 -10.58
CA VAL A 295 15.52 21.61 -10.74
C VAL A 295 15.53 20.86 -12.06
N PHE A 296 14.41 20.26 -12.45
CA PHE A 296 14.26 19.57 -13.70
C PHE A 296 13.69 20.49 -14.78
N ASP A 297 14.40 20.64 -15.90
CA ASP A 297 13.92 21.40 -17.05
C ASP A 297 12.61 20.77 -17.57
N GLY A 298 11.53 21.57 -17.57
CA GLY A 298 10.19 21.10 -17.93
C GLY A 298 9.60 20.09 -16.96
N GLY A 299 10.16 19.97 -15.76
CA GLY A 299 9.70 19.06 -14.71
C GLY A 299 8.49 19.58 -13.96
N LEU A 300 7.83 18.69 -13.25
CA LEU A 300 6.68 18.96 -12.40
C LEU A 300 6.94 18.54 -10.96
N ALA A 301 6.43 19.32 -10.02
CA ALA A 301 6.43 18.98 -8.60
C ALA A 301 5.01 18.98 -8.05
N LEU A 302 4.69 18.00 -7.20
CA LEU A 302 3.38 17.82 -6.59
C LEU A 302 3.49 17.19 -5.21
N PHE A 303 2.40 17.21 -4.46
CA PHE A 303 2.30 16.57 -3.15
C PHE A 303 1.05 15.69 -3.12
N ALA A 304 1.18 14.49 -2.56
CA ALA A 304 0.06 13.58 -2.43
C ALA A 304 -0.04 13.01 -1.02
N CYS A 305 -1.26 12.65 -0.66
CA CYS A 305 -1.60 11.99 0.59
C CYS A 305 -2.56 10.83 0.33
N GLY A 306 -2.35 9.69 0.99
CA GLY A 306 -3.24 8.55 0.87
C GLY A 306 -3.14 7.61 2.06
N ASP A 307 -4.25 6.95 2.37
CA ASP A 307 -4.32 5.99 3.47
C ASP A 307 -3.56 4.70 3.12
N GLN A 308 -2.46 4.46 3.83
CA GLN A 308 -1.58 3.33 3.58
C GLN A 308 -2.18 1.98 4.00
N ILE A 309 -3.21 1.97 4.87
CA ILE A 309 -3.92 0.74 5.25
C ILE A 309 -5.03 0.42 4.25
N ARG A 310 -5.69 1.45 3.69
CA ARG A 310 -6.75 1.31 2.67
C ARG A 310 -6.13 1.24 1.28
N LYS A 311 -6.05 2.38 0.56
CA LYS A 311 -5.51 2.39 -0.82
C LYS A 311 -4.09 1.83 -0.88
N GLY A 312 -3.26 2.10 0.12
CA GLY A 312 -1.91 1.57 0.18
C GLY A 312 -1.80 0.06 0.44
N ALA A 313 -2.90 -0.63 0.80
CA ALA A 313 -2.88 -2.06 1.13
C ALA A 313 -4.22 -2.74 0.87
N ALA A 314 -5.14 -2.70 1.83
CA ALA A 314 -6.37 -3.52 1.86
C ALA A 314 -7.30 -3.23 0.69
N SER A 315 -7.60 -1.96 0.45
CA SER A 315 -8.50 -1.52 -0.61
C SER A 315 -7.92 -1.85 -1.99
N ASN A 316 -6.61 -1.62 -2.21
CA ASN A 316 -5.94 -1.98 -3.46
C ASN A 316 -5.99 -3.49 -3.73
N ALA A 317 -5.75 -4.32 -2.70
CA ALA A 317 -5.83 -5.77 -2.83
C ALA A 317 -7.25 -6.24 -3.19
N VAL A 318 -8.30 -5.68 -2.56
CA VAL A 318 -9.70 -5.98 -2.88
C VAL A 318 -10.07 -5.48 -4.28
N GLN A 319 -9.56 -4.32 -4.70
CA GLN A 319 -9.74 -3.80 -6.06
C GLN A 319 -9.09 -4.70 -7.11
N ILE A 320 -7.92 -5.31 -6.83
CA ILE A 320 -7.31 -6.31 -7.73
C ILE A 320 -8.29 -7.47 -7.97
N LEU A 321 -8.89 -8.02 -6.91
CA LEU A 321 -9.90 -9.06 -7.06
C LEU A 321 -11.10 -8.59 -7.88
N ARG A 322 -11.58 -7.35 -7.66
CA ARG A 322 -12.70 -6.76 -8.40
C ARG A 322 -12.40 -6.63 -9.90
N VAL A 323 -11.17 -6.27 -10.29
CA VAL A 323 -10.75 -6.22 -11.70
C VAL A 323 -10.88 -7.59 -12.37
N LEU A 324 -10.47 -8.66 -11.69
CA LEU A 324 -10.59 -10.02 -12.21
C LEU A 324 -12.07 -10.45 -12.39
N LEU A 325 -12.94 -10.02 -11.48
CA LEU A 325 -14.39 -10.32 -11.56
C LEU A 325 -15.12 -9.52 -12.65
N SER A 326 -14.62 -8.36 -13.06
CA SER A 326 -15.30 -7.49 -14.02
C SER A 326 -15.20 -7.96 -15.48
N LYS A 327 -14.50 -9.07 -15.77
CA LYS A 327 -14.40 -9.71 -17.10
C LYS A 327 -15.34 -10.90 -17.30
N GLU A 328 -16.07 -11.30 -16.26
CA GLU A 328 -17.16 -12.29 -16.35
C GLU A 328 -18.50 -11.58 -16.63
#